data_55ba84a61ab4c33a7552644ba9323800
#
_entry.id   55ba84a61ab4c33a7552644ba9323800
#
_cell.length_a   1.000
_cell.length_b   1.000
_cell.length_c   1.000
_cell.angle_alpha   90.00
_cell.angle_beta   90.00
_cell.angle_gamma   90.00
#
_symmetry.space_group_name_H-M   'P 1'
#
loop_
_entity.id
_entity.type
_entity.pdbx_description
1 polymer ?
#
loop_
_entity_poly.entity_id
_entity_poly.type
_entity_poly.pdbx_seq_one_letter_code
_entity_poly.pdbx_strand_id
1 'polypeptide(L)'
;LSLSIALVVLLTVALISFLSNYLIRDQFKDYVANHQQKAAQQIVKSISVQYDAIADSWNTDSIHTIGMYALYDGYIVKVYDKDGNSLWDAETCDMDLCVQVMEEISRRMRTEYPGINGKFTTATFPLRQGEHEIGSVSIGYFGPFFLSEEDFLFLDSLNRILIGIGVFSLLIAAITGIFLARHLSRPILKTVEMTRDIADGKYSARIRESTGTREVDQLIGSINHLAQSLEKQERLRRPLTADVAHELRTPLTTVQTHMEAMLEG
;
A
#
# COMPACT_ATOMS: atom_id res chain seq x y z
N LEU A 1 -12.75 -6.66 18.05
CA LEU A 1 -12.25 -7.56 16.99
C LEU A 1 -12.31 -6.92 15.60
N SER A 2 -13.47 -6.36 15.16
CA SER A 2 -13.59 -5.70 13.85
C SER A 2 -12.67 -4.48 13.70
N LEU A 3 -12.50 -3.70 14.75
CA LEU A 3 -11.60 -2.55 14.76
C LEU A 3 -10.12 -2.99 14.64
N SER A 4 -9.73 -4.07 15.33
CA SER A 4 -8.36 -4.60 15.25
C SER A 4 -8.06 -5.20 13.89
N ILE A 5 -9.01 -5.88 13.25
CA ILE A 5 -8.85 -6.40 11.88
C ILE A 5 -8.73 -5.24 10.88
N ALA A 6 -9.59 -4.23 10.97
CA ALA A 6 -9.52 -3.05 10.12
C ALA A 6 -8.19 -2.30 10.29
N LEU A 7 -7.68 -2.19 11.53
CA LEU A 7 -6.38 -1.59 11.83
C LEU A 7 -5.23 -2.38 11.20
N VAL A 8 -5.23 -3.70 11.31
CA VAL A 8 -4.19 -4.57 10.72
C VAL A 8 -4.20 -4.46 9.20
N VAL A 9 -5.38 -4.47 8.55
CA VAL A 9 -5.49 -4.30 7.10
C VAL A 9 -4.99 -2.93 6.68
N LEU A 10 -5.36 -1.87 7.40
CA LEU A 10 -4.90 -0.51 7.11
C LEU A 10 -3.37 -0.40 7.24
N LEU A 11 -2.79 -0.96 8.29
CA LEU A 11 -1.34 -0.98 8.49
C LEU A 11 -0.62 -1.77 7.40
N THR A 12 -1.14 -2.94 7.00
CA THR A 12 -0.55 -3.74 5.93
C THR A 12 -0.62 -3.03 4.58
N VAL A 13 -1.75 -2.42 4.24
CA VAL A 13 -1.89 -1.64 2.99
C VAL A 13 -0.97 -0.42 3.00
N ALA A 14 -0.90 0.31 4.11
CA ALA A 14 0.00 1.45 4.25
C ALA A 14 1.48 1.04 4.14
N LEU A 15 1.86 -0.07 4.77
CA LEU A 15 3.21 -0.61 4.71
C LEU A 15 3.59 -1.05 3.29
N ILE A 16 2.70 -1.78 2.60
CA ILE A 16 2.92 -2.23 1.21
C ILE A 16 3.03 -1.02 0.29
N SER A 17 2.14 -0.04 0.42
CA SER A 17 2.19 1.19 -0.40
C SER A 17 3.47 1.98 -0.16
N PHE A 18 3.88 2.14 1.10
CA PHE A 18 5.13 2.82 1.45
C PHE A 18 6.35 2.08 0.90
N LEU A 19 6.42 0.77 1.10
CA LEU A 19 7.54 -0.06 0.67
C LEU A 19 7.63 -0.13 -0.86
N SER A 20 6.49 -0.29 -1.55
CA SER A 20 6.44 -0.26 -3.02
C SER A 20 6.92 1.08 -3.57
N ASN A 21 6.44 2.19 -3.02
CA ASN A 21 6.86 3.52 -3.48
C ASN A 21 8.36 3.76 -3.23
N TYR A 22 8.87 3.31 -2.07
CA TYR A 22 10.31 3.43 -1.75
C TYR A 22 11.17 2.58 -2.69
N LEU A 23 10.84 1.30 -2.88
CA LEU A 23 11.61 0.38 -3.74
C LEU A 23 11.53 0.77 -5.22
N ILE A 24 10.34 1.14 -5.71
CA ILE A 24 10.16 1.57 -7.09
C ILE A 24 10.98 2.83 -7.35
N ARG A 25 10.94 3.81 -6.45
CA ARG A 25 11.67 5.08 -6.62
C ARG A 25 13.18 4.88 -6.65
N ASP A 26 13.73 3.97 -5.87
CA ASP A 26 15.18 3.70 -5.84
C ASP A 26 15.64 2.90 -7.07
N GLN A 27 14.94 1.83 -7.42
CA GLN A 27 15.23 1.05 -8.62
C GLN A 27 15.00 1.82 -9.93
N PHE A 28 13.99 2.69 -9.95
CA PHE A 28 13.70 3.52 -11.11
C PHE A 28 14.80 4.54 -11.38
N LYS A 29 15.39 5.11 -10.35
CA LYS A 29 16.55 6.00 -10.45
C LYS A 29 17.74 5.32 -11.14
N ASP A 30 18.08 4.09 -10.74
CA ASP A 30 19.16 3.34 -11.37
C ASP A 30 18.83 2.92 -12.82
N TYR A 31 17.58 2.58 -13.08
CA TYR A 31 17.07 2.32 -14.43
C TYR A 31 17.22 3.54 -15.34
N VAL A 32 16.77 4.72 -14.89
CA VAL A 32 16.85 5.96 -15.65
C VAL A 32 18.30 6.35 -15.91
N ALA A 33 19.17 6.29 -14.90
CA ALA A 33 20.59 6.60 -15.07
C ALA A 33 21.26 5.69 -16.11
N ASN A 34 20.98 4.39 -16.08
CA ASN A 34 21.48 3.44 -17.07
C ASN A 34 20.90 3.68 -18.47
N HIS A 35 19.63 4.05 -18.56
CA HIS A 35 18.96 4.36 -19.82
C HIS A 35 19.58 5.61 -20.47
N GLN A 36 19.84 6.64 -19.69
CA GLN A 36 20.48 7.88 -20.15
C GLN A 36 21.88 7.65 -20.69
N GLN A 37 22.67 6.80 -20.03
CA GLN A 37 23.99 6.45 -20.53
C GLN A 37 23.91 5.75 -21.90
N LYS A 38 22.94 4.85 -22.08
CA LYS A 38 22.70 4.20 -23.37
C LYS A 38 22.22 5.17 -24.42
N ALA A 39 21.32 6.10 -24.06
CA ALA A 39 20.84 7.15 -24.97
C ALA A 39 21.98 8.06 -25.45
N ALA A 40 22.86 8.49 -24.54
CA ALA A 40 24.05 9.26 -24.92
C ALA A 40 24.95 8.48 -25.90
N GLN A 41 25.22 7.20 -25.65
CA GLN A 41 25.98 6.34 -26.57
C GLN A 41 25.29 6.17 -27.92
N GLN A 42 23.96 6.13 -27.96
CA GLN A 42 23.20 6.04 -29.20
C GLN A 42 23.27 7.34 -29.99
N ILE A 43 23.21 8.50 -29.33
CA ILE A 43 23.44 9.82 -29.98
C ILE A 43 24.83 9.86 -30.61
N VAL A 44 25.87 9.46 -29.84
CA VAL A 44 27.27 9.38 -30.35
C VAL A 44 27.35 8.53 -31.61
N LYS A 45 26.76 7.32 -31.55
CA LYS A 45 26.75 6.40 -32.69
C LYS A 45 25.97 6.95 -33.89
N SER A 46 24.81 7.56 -33.66
CA SER A 46 23.98 8.13 -34.73
C SER A 46 24.68 9.28 -35.43
N ILE A 47 25.43 10.11 -34.70
CA ILE A 47 26.22 11.20 -35.25
C ILE A 47 27.44 10.66 -36.02
N SER A 48 28.16 9.65 -35.48
CA SER A 48 29.36 9.10 -36.13
C SER A 48 29.09 8.49 -37.51
N VAL A 49 27.87 7.98 -37.74
CA VAL A 49 27.46 7.43 -39.04
C VAL A 49 27.21 8.52 -40.10
N GLN A 50 27.09 9.81 -39.68
CA GLN A 50 26.82 10.90 -40.59
C GLN A 50 28.08 11.42 -41.28
N TYR A 51 29.26 10.85 -40.98
CA TYR A 51 30.49 11.18 -41.66
C TYR A 51 30.72 10.30 -42.88
N ASP A 52 30.96 10.89 -44.05
CA ASP A 52 31.32 10.18 -45.25
C ASP A 52 32.86 10.22 -45.41
N ALA A 53 33.48 9.05 -45.18
CA ALA A 53 34.94 8.91 -45.28
C ALA A 53 35.49 9.06 -46.72
N ILE A 54 34.65 8.89 -47.76
CA ILE A 54 35.06 9.03 -49.16
C ILE A 54 35.08 10.50 -49.55
N ALA A 55 34.04 11.22 -49.09
CA ALA A 55 33.92 12.63 -49.38
C ALA A 55 34.65 13.57 -48.38
N ASP A 56 35.20 12.99 -47.28
CA ASP A 56 35.73 13.74 -46.10
C ASP A 56 34.76 14.84 -45.63
N SER A 57 33.48 14.52 -45.52
CA SER A 57 32.44 15.48 -45.25
C SER A 57 31.37 14.96 -44.30
N TRP A 58 30.74 15.88 -43.60
CA TRP A 58 29.65 15.62 -42.66
C TRP A 58 28.30 15.95 -43.28
N ASN A 59 27.31 15.07 -43.02
CA ASN A 59 25.91 15.38 -43.33
C ASN A 59 25.32 16.25 -42.21
N THR A 60 25.47 17.59 -42.36
CA THR A 60 25.05 18.55 -41.35
C THR A 60 23.55 18.61 -41.15
N ASP A 61 22.73 18.32 -42.17
CA ASP A 61 21.26 18.31 -42.08
C ASP A 61 20.79 17.12 -41.18
N SER A 62 21.42 15.98 -41.35
CA SER A 62 21.15 14.83 -40.48
C SER A 62 21.62 15.07 -39.05
N ILE A 63 22.79 15.70 -38.87
CA ILE A 63 23.29 16.10 -37.54
C ILE A 63 22.34 17.06 -36.87
N HIS A 64 21.83 18.07 -37.60
CA HIS A 64 20.83 19.01 -37.11
C HIS A 64 19.58 18.28 -36.62
N THR A 65 19.06 17.36 -37.42
CA THR A 65 17.88 16.57 -37.06
C THR A 65 18.11 15.74 -35.80
N ILE A 66 19.24 15.02 -35.70
CA ILE A 66 19.61 14.23 -34.53
C ILE A 66 19.77 15.11 -33.30
N GLY A 67 20.43 16.24 -33.42
CA GLY A 67 20.68 17.18 -32.35
C GLY A 67 19.38 17.80 -31.78
N MET A 68 18.44 18.16 -32.70
CA MET A 68 17.13 18.69 -32.28
C MET A 68 16.32 17.63 -31.54
N TYR A 69 16.28 16.38 -32.02
CA TYR A 69 15.62 15.29 -31.26
C TYR A 69 16.27 15.06 -29.89
N ALA A 70 17.62 15.04 -29.85
CA ALA A 70 18.32 14.92 -28.58
C ALA A 70 18.00 16.09 -27.62
N LEU A 71 17.81 17.30 -28.10
CA LEU A 71 17.41 18.44 -27.28
C LEU A 71 16.02 18.28 -26.70
N TYR A 72 15.03 17.80 -27.46
CA TYR A 72 13.69 17.47 -26.95
C TYR A 72 13.73 16.37 -25.86
N ASP A 73 14.67 15.43 -26.01
CA ASP A 73 14.90 14.37 -25.03
C ASP A 73 15.71 14.85 -23.79
N GLY A 74 16.13 16.11 -23.75
CA GLY A 74 16.83 16.71 -22.61
C GLY A 74 18.36 16.67 -22.71
N TYR A 75 18.92 16.41 -23.89
CA TYR A 75 20.35 16.38 -24.13
C TYR A 75 20.78 17.60 -24.97
N ILE A 76 21.72 18.41 -24.44
CA ILE A 76 22.30 19.52 -25.15
C ILE A 76 23.55 19.00 -25.88
N VAL A 77 23.45 18.88 -27.18
CA VAL A 77 24.51 18.31 -28.04
C VAL A 77 25.31 19.40 -28.71
N LYS A 78 26.65 19.23 -28.75
CA LYS A 78 27.56 20.02 -29.56
C LYS A 78 28.49 19.09 -30.31
N VAL A 79 28.63 19.25 -31.61
CA VAL A 79 29.40 18.38 -32.50
C VAL A 79 30.56 19.13 -33.07
N TYR A 80 31.74 18.56 -32.99
CA TYR A 80 32.99 19.14 -33.49
C TYR A 80 33.67 18.19 -34.50
N ASP A 81 34.29 18.75 -35.51
CA ASP A 81 35.14 17.99 -36.42
C ASP A 81 36.50 17.61 -35.79
N LYS A 82 37.37 16.95 -36.58
CA LYS A 82 38.72 16.56 -36.15
C LYS A 82 39.63 17.76 -35.84
N ASP A 83 39.34 18.93 -36.43
CA ASP A 83 40.12 20.16 -36.26
C ASP A 83 39.56 21.04 -35.13
N GLY A 84 38.48 20.61 -34.47
CA GLY A 84 37.83 21.32 -33.38
C GLY A 84 36.83 22.41 -33.82
N ASN A 85 36.50 22.47 -35.11
CA ASN A 85 35.49 23.42 -35.60
C ASN A 85 34.08 22.89 -35.22
N SER A 86 33.19 23.81 -34.84
CA SER A 86 31.80 23.44 -34.52
C SER A 86 31.03 23.12 -35.79
N LEU A 87 30.55 21.87 -35.90
CA LEU A 87 29.66 21.44 -36.97
C LEU A 87 28.21 21.74 -36.65
N TRP A 88 27.85 21.60 -35.37
CA TRP A 88 26.52 21.88 -34.85
C TRP A 88 26.55 22.14 -33.34
N ASP A 89 25.75 23.08 -32.89
CA ASP A 89 25.63 23.44 -31.48
C ASP A 89 24.18 23.81 -31.17
N ALA A 90 23.57 23.05 -30.23
CA ALA A 90 22.18 23.23 -29.82
C ALA A 90 21.92 24.67 -29.30
N GLU A 91 22.83 25.24 -28.53
CA GLU A 91 22.68 26.57 -27.96
C GLU A 91 22.73 27.65 -29.01
N THR A 92 23.53 27.47 -30.08
CA THR A 92 23.59 28.40 -31.20
C THR A 92 22.38 28.25 -32.12
N CYS A 93 21.81 27.03 -32.20
CA CYS A 93 20.65 26.74 -33.03
C CYS A 93 19.36 27.28 -32.43
N ASP A 94 19.09 27.01 -31.15
CA ASP A 94 17.89 27.44 -30.44
C ASP A 94 18.17 27.56 -28.91
N MET A 95 18.65 28.71 -28.49
CA MET A 95 18.95 28.99 -27.08
C MET A 95 17.68 28.99 -26.20
N ASP A 96 16.57 29.52 -26.73
CA ASP A 96 15.33 29.64 -25.96
C ASP A 96 14.78 28.25 -25.64
N LEU A 97 14.80 27.34 -26.62
CA LEU A 97 14.39 25.92 -26.39
C LEU A 97 15.34 25.24 -25.42
N CYS A 98 16.67 25.46 -25.51
CA CYS A 98 17.63 24.92 -24.55
C CYS A 98 17.29 25.33 -23.11
N VAL A 99 17.03 26.61 -22.88
CA VAL A 99 16.67 27.15 -21.56
C VAL A 99 15.36 26.57 -21.08
N GLN A 100 14.34 26.50 -21.93
CA GLN A 100 13.05 25.94 -21.59
C GLN A 100 13.14 24.46 -21.16
N VAL A 101 13.86 23.64 -21.92
CA VAL A 101 14.08 22.22 -21.61
C VAL A 101 14.84 22.07 -20.29
N MET A 102 15.87 22.84 -20.04
CA MET A 102 16.66 22.82 -18.80
C MET A 102 15.83 23.21 -17.58
N GLU A 103 14.99 24.24 -17.68
CA GLU A 103 14.10 24.68 -16.61
C GLU A 103 13.05 23.63 -16.30
N GLU A 104 12.46 23.03 -17.32
CA GLU A 104 11.44 22.00 -17.18
C GLU A 104 12.00 20.75 -16.49
N ILE A 105 13.16 20.26 -16.91
CA ILE A 105 13.86 19.14 -16.28
C ILE A 105 14.18 19.48 -14.81
N SER A 106 14.72 20.66 -14.57
CA SER A 106 15.06 21.12 -13.21
C SER A 106 13.82 21.21 -12.31
N ARG A 107 12.68 21.59 -12.85
CA ARG A 107 11.39 21.64 -12.16
C ARG A 107 10.91 20.24 -11.79
N ARG A 108 10.90 19.30 -12.76
CA ARG A 108 10.51 17.90 -12.54
C ARG A 108 11.39 17.23 -11.49
N MET A 109 12.71 17.43 -11.58
CA MET A 109 13.66 16.86 -10.63
C MET A 109 13.47 17.40 -9.21
N ARG A 110 13.20 18.70 -9.04
CA ARG A 110 12.91 19.28 -7.73
C ARG A 110 11.61 18.75 -7.11
N THR A 111 10.62 18.43 -7.93
CA THR A 111 9.33 17.91 -7.48
C THR A 111 9.46 16.46 -7.01
N GLU A 112 10.10 15.60 -7.81
CA GLU A 112 10.17 14.17 -7.54
C GLU A 112 11.33 13.76 -6.63
N TYR A 113 12.44 14.49 -6.72
CA TYR A 113 13.67 14.21 -5.98
C TYR A 113 14.24 15.46 -5.30
N PRO A 114 13.56 16.05 -4.31
CA PRO A 114 13.97 17.32 -3.69
C PRO A 114 15.32 17.24 -2.96
N GLY A 115 15.83 16.03 -2.68
CA GLY A 115 17.14 15.81 -2.07
C GLY A 115 18.31 15.76 -3.08
N ILE A 116 18.06 15.81 -4.38
CA ILE A 116 19.10 15.76 -5.41
C ILE A 116 19.42 17.17 -5.88
N ASN A 117 20.61 17.65 -5.51
CA ASN A 117 21.18 18.88 -6.05
C ASN A 117 21.86 18.59 -7.43
N GLY A 118 21.03 18.31 -8.43
CA GLY A 118 21.52 18.07 -9.77
C GLY A 118 22.02 19.37 -10.41
N LYS A 119 23.02 19.24 -11.28
CA LYS A 119 23.57 20.31 -12.11
C LYS A 119 23.68 19.81 -13.54
N PHE A 120 23.57 20.73 -14.51
CA PHE A 120 23.92 20.38 -15.86
C PHE A 120 25.42 20.06 -15.96
N THR A 121 25.69 18.86 -16.44
CA THR A 121 27.02 18.28 -16.58
C THR A 121 27.24 17.96 -18.05
N THR A 122 28.43 18.19 -18.53
CA THR A 122 28.80 17.92 -19.94
C THR A 122 29.80 16.78 -19.98
N ALA A 123 29.53 15.77 -20.83
CA ALA A 123 30.45 14.68 -21.13
C ALA A 123 30.85 14.74 -22.62
N THR A 124 32.14 14.63 -22.91
CA THR A 124 32.65 14.62 -24.28
C THR A 124 33.06 13.23 -24.70
N PHE A 125 32.59 12.81 -25.86
CA PHE A 125 32.84 11.50 -26.44
C PHE A 125 33.55 11.64 -27.77
N PRO A 126 34.59 10.82 -28.09
CA PRO A 126 35.19 10.81 -29.40
C PRO A 126 34.26 10.17 -30.43
N LEU A 127 34.13 10.78 -31.59
CA LEU A 127 33.46 10.21 -32.75
C LEU A 127 34.48 9.38 -33.54
N ARG A 128 34.20 8.09 -33.73
CA ARG A 128 35.12 7.17 -34.37
C ARG A 128 34.48 6.46 -35.57
N GLN A 129 35.23 6.28 -36.62
CA GLN A 129 34.89 5.41 -37.74
C GLN A 129 36.02 4.38 -37.94
N GLY A 130 35.75 3.13 -37.52
CA GLY A 130 36.79 2.11 -37.34
C GLY A 130 37.79 2.51 -36.23
N GLU A 131 39.07 2.58 -36.58
CA GLU A 131 40.14 3.01 -35.66
C GLU A 131 40.46 4.52 -35.71
N HIS A 132 39.84 5.27 -36.63
CA HIS A 132 40.13 6.68 -36.82
C HIS A 132 39.18 7.58 -36.07
N GLU A 133 39.72 8.54 -35.37
CA GLU A 133 38.93 9.62 -34.72
C GLU A 133 38.60 10.67 -35.77
N ILE A 134 37.30 10.91 -35.97
CA ILE A 134 36.77 11.78 -37.02
C ILE A 134 36.23 13.11 -36.43
N GLY A 135 36.14 13.22 -35.10
CA GLY A 135 35.65 14.36 -34.39
C GLY A 135 35.28 14.06 -32.95
N SER A 136 34.55 14.96 -32.33
CA SER A 136 34.03 14.74 -30.96
C SER A 136 32.61 15.28 -30.81
N VAL A 137 31.88 14.72 -29.89
CA VAL A 137 30.56 15.22 -29.50
C VAL A 137 30.53 15.48 -27.99
N SER A 138 30.07 16.66 -27.65
CA SER A 138 29.84 17.06 -26.24
C SER A 138 28.37 16.99 -25.98
N ILE A 139 27.98 16.23 -24.96
CA ILE A 139 26.58 16.02 -24.55
C ILE A 139 26.38 16.58 -23.16
N GLY A 140 25.61 17.64 -23.06
CA GLY A 140 25.15 18.22 -21.80
C GLY A 140 23.85 17.56 -21.35
N TYR A 141 23.77 17.18 -20.09
CA TYR A 141 22.57 16.65 -19.48
C TYR A 141 22.51 17.01 -18.00
N PHE A 142 21.32 16.90 -17.40
CA PHE A 142 21.17 17.11 -15.98
C PHE A 142 21.67 15.87 -15.21
N GLY A 143 22.71 16.04 -14.42
CA GLY A 143 23.31 14.94 -13.64
C GLY A 143 22.91 14.95 -12.18
N PRO A 144 22.94 13.81 -11.49
CA PRO A 144 23.43 12.49 -11.96
C PRO A 144 22.49 11.73 -12.89
N PHE A 145 21.23 12.09 -12.94
CA PHE A 145 20.19 11.60 -13.85
C PHE A 145 19.07 12.63 -13.91
N PHE A 146 18.19 12.54 -14.90
CA PHE A 146 17.00 13.38 -15.00
C PHE A 146 15.80 12.56 -15.46
N LEU A 147 14.60 13.09 -15.19
CA LEU A 147 13.35 12.50 -15.66
C LEU A 147 12.95 13.16 -16.98
N SER A 148 12.80 12.34 -18.01
CA SER A 148 12.12 12.74 -19.22
C SER A 148 10.64 13.03 -18.93
N GLU A 149 9.91 13.56 -19.90
CA GLU A 149 8.47 13.76 -19.75
C GLU A 149 7.74 12.42 -19.59
N GLU A 150 8.14 11.43 -20.36
CA GLU A 150 7.57 10.07 -20.28
C GLU A 150 7.82 9.40 -18.93
N ASP A 151 9.05 9.53 -18.40
CA ASP A 151 9.42 9.02 -17.07
C ASP A 151 8.57 9.65 -15.96
N PHE A 152 8.37 10.97 -16.05
CA PHE A 152 7.57 11.71 -15.09
C PHE A 152 6.09 11.28 -15.12
N LEU A 153 5.50 11.19 -16.31
CA LEU A 153 4.12 10.73 -16.52
C LEU A 153 3.94 9.28 -16.06
N PHE A 154 4.94 8.44 -16.26
CA PHE A 154 4.93 7.07 -15.78
C PHE A 154 4.87 7.00 -14.25
N LEU A 155 5.74 7.75 -13.55
CA LEU A 155 5.76 7.80 -12.08
C LEU A 155 4.44 8.35 -11.51
N ASP A 156 3.90 9.42 -12.11
CA ASP A 156 2.62 9.99 -11.70
C ASP A 156 1.46 9.00 -11.90
N SER A 157 1.46 8.28 -13.01
CA SER A 157 0.48 7.22 -13.28
C SER A 157 0.58 6.07 -12.28
N LEU A 158 1.79 5.62 -11.96
CA LEU A 158 2.02 4.60 -10.93
C LEU A 158 1.51 5.06 -9.56
N ASN A 159 1.79 6.29 -9.19
CA ASN A 159 1.35 6.85 -7.91
C ASN A 159 -0.18 6.91 -7.82
N ARG A 160 -0.86 7.34 -8.88
CA ARG A 160 -2.34 7.32 -8.97
C ARG A 160 -2.92 5.91 -8.84
N ILE A 161 -2.30 4.92 -9.51
CA ILE A 161 -2.72 3.52 -9.41
C ILE A 161 -2.55 3.01 -7.97
N LEU A 162 -1.41 3.28 -7.33
CA LEU A 162 -1.15 2.87 -5.94
C LEU A 162 -2.15 3.49 -4.96
N ILE A 163 -2.47 4.78 -5.13
CA ILE A 163 -3.50 5.46 -4.34
C ILE A 163 -4.88 4.80 -4.57
N GLY A 164 -5.23 4.52 -5.83
CA GLY A 164 -6.48 3.84 -6.19
C GLY A 164 -6.61 2.47 -5.53
N ILE A 165 -5.54 1.65 -5.58
CA ILE A 165 -5.49 0.34 -4.91
C ILE A 165 -5.64 0.51 -3.39
N GLY A 166 -4.98 1.51 -2.80
CA GLY A 166 -5.07 1.80 -1.37
C GLY A 166 -6.51 2.12 -0.94
N VAL A 167 -7.18 3.02 -1.65
CA VAL A 167 -8.58 3.38 -1.39
C VAL A 167 -9.50 2.17 -1.56
N PHE A 168 -9.34 1.39 -2.63
CA PHE A 168 -10.13 0.20 -2.89
C PHE A 168 -9.96 -0.87 -1.80
N SER A 169 -8.72 -1.09 -1.35
CA SER A 169 -8.42 -2.02 -0.26
C SER A 169 -9.06 -1.59 1.06
N LEU A 170 -9.08 -0.28 1.35
CA LEU A 170 -9.77 0.27 2.52
C LEU A 170 -11.29 0.02 2.49
N LEU A 171 -11.92 0.19 1.32
CA LEU A 171 -13.34 -0.10 1.15
C LEU A 171 -13.65 -1.59 1.40
N ILE A 172 -12.85 -2.49 0.81
CA ILE A 172 -13.00 -3.94 1.03
C ILE A 172 -12.82 -4.27 2.51
N ALA A 173 -11.80 -3.72 3.17
CA ALA A 173 -11.56 -3.93 4.59
C ALA A 173 -12.74 -3.46 5.46
N ALA A 174 -13.32 -2.29 5.15
CA ALA A 174 -14.48 -1.77 5.85
C ALA A 174 -15.71 -2.69 5.70
N ILE A 175 -16.01 -3.11 4.46
CA ILE A 175 -17.13 -4.03 4.17
C ILE A 175 -16.93 -5.37 4.91
N THR A 176 -15.73 -5.96 4.81
CA THR A 176 -15.39 -7.23 5.48
C THR A 176 -15.46 -7.08 7.00
N GLY A 177 -14.97 -5.97 7.55
CA GLY A 177 -15.04 -5.69 8.98
C GLY A 177 -16.47 -5.57 9.50
N ILE A 178 -17.35 -4.87 8.77
CA ILE A 178 -18.78 -4.76 9.11
C ILE A 178 -19.46 -6.12 9.02
N PHE A 179 -19.17 -6.89 7.98
CA PHE A 179 -19.71 -8.24 7.81
C PHE A 179 -19.31 -9.15 8.99
N LEU A 180 -18.04 -9.18 9.34
CA LEU A 180 -17.51 -10.00 10.42
C LEU A 180 -18.05 -9.56 11.79
N ALA A 181 -18.19 -8.25 12.01
CA ALA A 181 -18.80 -7.72 13.22
C ALA A 181 -20.25 -8.19 13.40
N ARG A 182 -21.03 -8.17 12.33
CA ARG A 182 -22.45 -8.55 12.37
C ARG A 182 -22.67 -10.05 12.50
N HIS A 183 -21.88 -10.85 11.76
CA HIS A 183 -22.12 -12.29 11.65
C HIS A 183 -21.33 -13.14 12.67
N LEU A 184 -20.22 -12.63 13.21
CA LEU A 184 -19.43 -13.34 14.22
C LEU A 184 -19.42 -12.63 15.58
N SER A 185 -18.97 -11.38 15.62
CA SER A 185 -18.68 -10.73 16.90
C SER A 185 -19.93 -10.48 17.75
N ARG A 186 -21.01 -9.95 17.14
CA ARG A 186 -22.24 -9.65 17.86
C ARG A 186 -22.93 -10.89 18.43
N PRO A 187 -23.12 -12.00 17.68
CA PRO A 187 -23.71 -13.21 18.22
C PRO A 187 -22.87 -13.83 19.34
N ILE A 188 -21.54 -13.83 19.22
CA ILE A 188 -20.66 -14.34 20.29
C ILE A 188 -20.83 -13.51 21.56
N LEU A 189 -20.90 -12.18 21.47
CA LEU A 189 -21.16 -11.34 22.65
C LEU A 189 -22.52 -11.63 23.29
N LYS A 190 -23.58 -11.86 22.49
CA LYS A 190 -24.90 -12.26 23.02
C LYS A 190 -24.85 -13.61 23.77
N THR A 191 -24.04 -14.57 23.30
CA THR A 191 -23.84 -15.84 24.03
C THR A 191 -23.11 -15.64 25.35
N VAL A 192 -22.14 -14.73 25.40
CA VAL A 192 -21.47 -14.38 26.67
C VAL A 192 -22.44 -13.72 27.65
N GLU A 193 -23.27 -12.78 27.21
CA GLU A 193 -24.30 -12.14 28.03
C GLU A 193 -25.31 -13.18 28.56
N MET A 194 -25.81 -14.06 27.70
CA MET A 194 -26.71 -15.12 28.10
C MET A 194 -26.08 -16.11 29.13
N THR A 195 -24.79 -16.43 28.94
CA THR A 195 -24.08 -17.28 29.90
C THR A 195 -24.01 -16.62 31.28
N ARG A 196 -23.86 -15.29 31.32
CA ARG A 196 -23.91 -14.52 32.56
C ARG A 196 -25.30 -14.51 33.18
N ASP A 197 -26.36 -14.30 32.39
CA ASP A 197 -27.74 -14.39 32.86
C ASP A 197 -28.05 -15.79 33.49
N ILE A 198 -27.54 -16.85 32.84
CA ILE A 198 -27.66 -18.20 33.38
C ILE A 198 -26.93 -18.32 34.73
N ALA A 199 -25.72 -17.77 34.85
CA ALA A 199 -24.98 -17.79 36.13
C ALA A 199 -25.70 -17.00 37.22
N ASP A 200 -26.43 -15.96 36.88
CA ASP A 200 -27.26 -15.13 37.77
C ASP A 200 -28.65 -15.77 38.08
N GLY A 201 -28.87 -17.03 37.64
CA GLY A 201 -30.11 -17.78 37.91
C GLY A 201 -31.28 -17.47 36.94
N LYS A 202 -31.05 -16.71 35.88
CA LYS A 202 -32.08 -16.38 34.86
C LYS A 202 -32.14 -17.46 33.78
N TYR A 203 -32.58 -18.66 34.14
CA TYR A 203 -32.58 -19.84 33.25
C TYR A 203 -33.59 -19.80 32.09
N SER A 204 -34.50 -18.82 32.05
CA SER A 204 -35.49 -18.65 30.97
C SER A 204 -34.95 -17.90 29.70
N ALA A 205 -33.75 -17.32 29.81
CA ALA A 205 -33.13 -16.63 28.69
C ALA A 205 -32.87 -17.57 27.49
N ARG A 206 -33.11 -17.09 26.27
CA ARG A 206 -32.86 -17.89 25.04
C ARG A 206 -32.42 -16.96 23.94
N ILE A 207 -31.44 -17.42 23.11
CA ILE A 207 -31.04 -16.76 21.85
C ILE A 207 -31.81 -17.47 20.73
N ARG A 208 -32.65 -16.72 19.99
CA ARG A 208 -33.48 -17.28 18.92
C ARG A 208 -32.99 -16.92 17.52
N GLU A 209 -32.00 -16.03 17.42
CA GLU A 209 -31.48 -15.54 16.15
C GLU A 209 -30.50 -16.58 15.56
N SER A 210 -30.66 -16.91 14.28
CA SER A 210 -29.64 -17.61 13.50
C SER A 210 -28.64 -16.62 12.96
N THR A 211 -27.37 -16.98 12.99
CA THR A 211 -26.25 -16.10 12.56
C THR A 211 -25.78 -16.37 11.14
N GLY A 212 -26.28 -17.48 10.53
CA GLY A 212 -25.81 -17.96 9.24
C GLY A 212 -24.42 -18.61 9.27
N THR A 213 -23.81 -18.74 10.46
CA THR A 213 -22.53 -19.42 10.66
C THR A 213 -22.79 -20.68 11.47
N ARG A 214 -22.52 -21.85 10.89
CA ARG A 214 -22.86 -23.17 11.48
C ARG A 214 -22.26 -23.37 12.89
N GLU A 215 -21.03 -22.96 13.09
CA GLU A 215 -20.31 -23.09 14.35
C GLU A 215 -20.91 -22.21 15.45
N VAL A 216 -21.32 -21.00 15.10
CA VAL A 216 -21.97 -20.08 16.06
C VAL A 216 -23.39 -20.53 16.38
N ASP A 217 -24.14 -21.01 15.39
CA ASP A 217 -25.48 -21.54 15.60
C ASP A 217 -25.44 -22.80 16.46
N GLN A 218 -24.41 -23.66 16.31
CA GLN A 218 -24.18 -24.81 17.17
C GLN A 218 -23.84 -24.40 18.61
N LEU A 219 -23.03 -23.38 18.81
CA LEU A 219 -22.73 -22.81 20.12
C LEU A 219 -24.00 -22.28 20.80
N ILE A 220 -24.81 -21.49 20.07
CA ILE A 220 -26.10 -20.97 20.55
C ILE A 220 -27.03 -22.14 20.97
N GLY A 221 -27.12 -23.18 20.13
CA GLY A 221 -27.91 -24.38 20.44
C GLY A 221 -27.47 -25.05 21.72
N SER A 222 -26.16 -25.21 21.93
CA SER A 222 -25.60 -25.84 23.13
C SER A 222 -25.90 -25.03 24.40
N ILE A 223 -25.79 -23.70 24.35
CA ILE A 223 -26.09 -22.81 25.48
C ILE A 223 -27.60 -22.79 25.77
N ASN A 224 -28.47 -22.76 24.76
CA ASN A 224 -29.92 -22.87 24.95
C ASN A 224 -30.31 -24.19 25.62
N HIS A 225 -29.67 -25.29 25.22
CA HIS A 225 -29.88 -26.61 25.85
C HIS A 225 -29.42 -26.63 27.33
N LEU A 226 -28.26 -26.02 27.60
CA LEU A 226 -27.77 -25.86 28.99
C LEU A 226 -28.77 -25.08 29.85
N ALA A 227 -29.24 -23.94 29.36
CA ALA A 227 -30.24 -23.10 30.04
C ALA A 227 -31.53 -23.90 30.32
N GLN A 228 -32.01 -24.68 29.35
CA GLN A 228 -33.21 -25.53 29.50
C GLN A 228 -33.01 -26.60 30.57
N SER A 229 -31.86 -27.23 30.61
CA SER A 229 -31.53 -28.25 31.59
C SER A 229 -31.48 -27.67 33.01
N LEU A 230 -30.86 -26.52 33.19
CA LEU A 230 -30.80 -25.81 34.47
C LEU A 230 -32.19 -25.32 34.91
N GLU A 231 -32.99 -24.80 34.00
CA GLU A 231 -34.38 -24.39 34.29
C GLU A 231 -35.22 -25.59 34.79
N LYS A 232 -35.09 -26.76 34.14
CA LYS A 232 -35.75 -27.97 34.56
C LYS A 232 -35.29 -28.44 35.96
N GLN A 233 -34.01 -28.40 36.23
CA GLN A 233 -33.46 -28.76 37.55
C GLN A 233 -33.99 -27.80 38.64
N GLU A 234 -34.02 -26.50 38.38
CA GLU A 234 -34.53 -25.52 39.35
C GLU A 234 -36.03 -25.69 39.63
N ARG A 235 -36.82 -25.99 38.57
CA ARG A 235 -38.25 -26.31 38.73
C ARG A 235 -38.51 -27.56 39.58
N LEU A 236 -37.64 -28.57 39.50
CA LEU A 236 -37.73 -29.76 40.31
C LEU A 236 -37.25 -29.52 41.75
N ARG A 237 -36.21 -28.72 41.92
CA ARG A 237 -35.61 -28.43 43.23
C ARG A 237 -36.51 -27.57 44.12
N ARG A 238 -37.21 -26.57 43.58
CA ARG A 238 -38.07 -25.65 44.37
C ARG A 238 -39.17 -26.35 45.16
N PRO A 239 -40.03 -27.22 44.59
CA PRO A 239 -41.04 -27.95 45.36
C PRO A 239 -40.43 -28.87 46.37
N LEU A 240 -39.35 -29.65 46.02
CA LEU A 240 -38.68 -30.52 46.97
C LEU A 240 -38.15 -29.79 48.20
N THR A 241 -37.56 -28.58 47.99
CA THR A 241 -37.06 -27.78 49.13
C THR A 241 -38.22 -27.25 49.98
N ALA A 242 -39.35 -26.89 49.37
CA ALA A 242 -40.54 -26.42 50.07
C ALA A 242 -41.21 -27.58 50.90
N ASP A 243 -41.31 -28.77 50.30
CA ASP A 243 -41.88 -29.95 50.94
C ASP A 243 -41.01 -30.38 52.13
N VAL A 244 -39.70 -30.49 51.97
CA VAL A 244 -38.76 -30.80 53.06
C VAL A 244 -38.82 -29.74 54.16
N ALA A 245 -38.91 -28.42 53.81
CA ALA A 245 -39.06 -27.38 54.83
C ALA A 245 -40.39 -27.55 55.60
N HIS A 246 -41.48 -27.95 54.93
CA HIS A 246 -42.77 -28.18 55.55
C HIS A 246 -42.77 -29.43 56.46
N GLU A 247 -42.22 -30.54 55.96
CA GLU A 247 -42.10 -31.79 56.73
C GLU A 247 -41.16 -31.66 57.95
N LEU A 248 -40.15 -30.84 57.90
CA LEU A 248 -39.27 -30.55 59.05
C LEU A 248 -39.91 -29.60 60.06
N ARG A 249 -40.79 -28.71 59.65
CA ARG A 249 -41.45 -27.75 60.55
C ARG A 249 -42.40 -28.46 61.54
N THR A 250 -43.12 -29.47 61.09
CA THR A 250 -44.10 -30.22 61.91
C THR A 250 -43.44 -30.88 63.12
N PRO A 251 -42.40 -31.70 62.97
CA PRO A 251 -41.74 -32.33 64.12
C PRO A 251 -41.01 -31.31 65.01
N LEU A 252 -40.44 -30.25 64.44
CA LEU A 252 -39.82 -29.20 65.21
C LEU A 252 -40.83 -28.47 66.14
N THR A 253 -42.00 -28.13 65.60
CA THR A 253 -43.05 -27.51 66.38
C THR A 253 -43.52 -28.44 67.50
N THR A 254 -43.67 -29.77 67.23
CA THR A 254 -44.06 -30.75 68.24
C THR A 254 -43.00 -30.84 69.35
N VAL A 255 -41.68 -30.85 68.98
CA VAL A 255 -40.61 -30.87 69.99
C VAL A 255 -40.62 -29.61 70.82
N GLN A 256 -40.81 -28.42 70.16
CA GLN A 256 -40.88 -27.15 70.86
C GLN A 256 -42.03 -27.07 71.85
N THR A 257 -43.23 -27.47 71.43
CA THR A 257 -44.40 -27.55 72.31
C THR A 257 -44.21 -28.51 73.50
N HIS A 258 -43.55 -29.67 73.32
CA HIS A 258 -43.21 -30.54 74.39
C HIS A 258 -42.20 -29.95 75.37
N MET A 259 -41.18 -29.25 74.85
CA MET A 259 -40.18 -28.58 75.70
C MET A 259 -40.81 -27.45 76.51
N GLU A 260 -41.69 -26.65 75.88
CA GLU A 260 -42.43 -25.55 76.57
C GLU A 260 -43.32 -26.13 77.67
N ALA A 261 -44.05 -27.25 77.41
CA ALA A 261 -44.87 -27.92 78.41
C ALA A 261 -44.06 -28.54 79.57
N MET A 262 -42.77 -28.93 79.36
CA MET A 262 -41.89 -29.40 80.42
C MET A 262 -41.28 -28.27 81.27
N LEU A 263 -41.29 -27.04 80.76
CA LEU A 263 -40.75 -25.84 81.44
C LEU A 263 -41.83 -25.13 82.29
N GLU A 264 -43.12 -25.33 81.98
CA GLU A 264 -44.27 -24.77 82.71
C GLU A 264 -44.85 -25.69 83.78
N GLY A 265 -44.44 -26.93 83.88
CA GLY A 265 -44.89 -27.95 84.92
C GLY A 265 -43.84 -28.19 85.95
#